data_d26de11bc49a710076fcb6593915fb10
#
_entry.id   d26de11bc49a710076fcb6593915fb10
#
_cell.length_a   1.000
_cell.length_b   1.000
_cell.length_c   1.000
_cell.angle_alpha   90.00
_cell.angle_beta   90.00
_cell.angle_gamma   90.00
#
_symmetry.space_group_name_H-M   'P 1'
#
loop_
_entity.id
_entity.type
_entity.pdbx_description
1 polymer ?
#
loop_
_entity_poly.entity_id
_entity_poly.type
_entity_poly.pdbx_seq_one_letter_code
_entity_poly.pdbx_strand_id
1 'polypeptide(L)'
;MPPQEWTAAMAAHQSSLGRFLEAARAIPVAEWEIPLAPGKWSPAQQVEHVRLVYEVLGRELAGGQGLVIRTKWWQRAVLRFKILPGILAHGKIPARAPAPREARPGSGPFEREPLLAATLAAGTAVQRSLHERKDTPGAAVTHHIFGRLTLPQIVRFGTVHNDHHTRQLQRS
;
A
#
# COMPACT_ATOMS: atom_id res chain seq x y z
N MET A 1 11.07 17.91 1.43
CA MET A 1 10.52 17.87 0.02
C MET A 1 9.89 19.21 -0.25
N PRO A 2 10.22 19.89 -1.35
CA PRO A 2 9.58 21.14 -1.76
C PRO A 2 8.05 20.99 -1.89
N PRO A 3 7.27 22.06 -1.65
CA PRO A 3 5.80 21.97 -1.69
C PRO A 3 5.23 21.46 -3.02
N GLN A 4 5.82 21.85 -4.15
CA GLN A 4 5.39 21.40 -5.46
C GLN A 4 5.63 19.90 -5.68
N GLU A 5 6.78 19.39 -5.23
CA GLU A 5 7.08 17.95 -5.30
C GLU A 5 6.15 17.12 -4.39
N TRP A 6 5.78 17.66 -3.22
CA TRP A 6 4.80 17.03 -2.34
C TRP A 6 3.45 16.92 -3.01
N THR A 7 2.95 18.02 -3.58
CA THR A 7 1.67 18.04 -4.29
C THR A 7 1.65 17.05 -5.46
N ALA A 8 2.72 17.01 -6.25
CA ALA A 8 2.84 16.05 -7.35
C ALA A 8 2.87 14.60 -6.86
N ALA A 9 3.61 14.31 -5.77
CA ALA A 9 3.66 12.96 -5.19
C ALA A 9 2.30 12.51 -4.64
N MET A 10 1.56 13.41 -3.98
CA MET A 10 0.21 13.12 -3.48
C MET A 10 -0.78 12.89 -4.62
N ALA A 11 -0.73 13.69 -5.68
CA ALA A 11 -1.55 13.49 -6.88
C ALA A 11 -1.25 12.15 -7.57
N ALA A 12 0.04 11.79 -7.69
CA ALA A 12 0.44 10.49 -8.23
C ALA A 12 -0.07 9.33 -7.38
N HIS A 13 -0.01 9.45 -6.05
CA HIS A 13 -0.54 8.45 -5.13
C HIS A 13 -2.06 8.29 -5.27
N GLN A 14 -2.81 9.40 -5.34
CA GLN A 14 -4.25 9.38 -5.55
C GLN A 14 -4.61 8.71 -6.88
N SER A 15 -3.93 9.10 -7.96
CA SER A 15 -4.14 8.50 -9.28
C SER A 15 -3.83 7.01 -9.31
N SER A 16 -2.79 6.55 -8.59
CA SER A 16 -2.45 5.12 -8.50
C SER A 16 -3.53 4.31 -7.78
N LEU A 17 -4.12 4.88 -6.72
CA LEU A 17 -5.26 4.24 -6.04
C LEU A 17 -6.47 4.16 -6.98
N GLY A 18 -6.77 5.22 -7.72
CA GLY A 18 -7.86 5.22 -8.71
C GLY A 18 -7.67 4.11 -9.74
N ARG A 19 -6.49 4.04 -10.37
CA ARG A 19 -6.16 2.97 -11.35
C ARG A 19 -6.29 1.57 -10.76
N PHE A 20 -5.86 1.37 -9.51
CA PHE A 20 -6.01 0.09 -8.83
C PHE A 20 -7.48 -0.31 -8.64
N LEU A 21 -8.32 0.62 -8.18
CA LEU A 21 -9.74 0.36 -7.97
C LEU A 21 -10.48 0.15 -9.30
N GLU A 22 -10.12 0.87 -10.36
CA GLU A 22 -10.65 0.67 -11.70
C GLU A 22 -10.29 -0.72 -12.25
N ALA A 23 -9.02 -1.14 -12.10
CA ALA A 23 -8.59 -2.47 -12.50
C ALA A 23 -9.34 -3.57 -11.72
N ALA A 24 -9.55 -3.37 -10.43
CA ALA A 24 -10.31 -4.30 -9.59
C ALA A 24 -11.79 -4.37 -9.99
N ARG A 25 -12.41 -3.23 -10.33
CA ARG A 25 -13.80 -3.16 -10.79
C ARG A 25 -14.00 -3.84 -12.15
N ALA A 26 -12.99 -3.80 -13.01
CA ALA A 26 -13.02 -4.43 -14.34
C ALA A 26 -12.96 -5.97 -14.30
N ILE A 27 -12.58 -6.57 -13.18
CA ILE A 27 -12.58 -8.04 -13.02
C ILE A 27 -14.02 -8.57 -13.13
N PRO A 28 -14.29 -9.63 -13.91
CA PRO A 28 -15.60 -10.26 -13.95
C PRO A 28 -16.07 -10.72 -12.55
N VAL A 29 -17.36 -10.60 -12.28
CA VAL A 29 -17.92 -10.98 -10.96
C VAL A 29 -17.62 -12.44 -10.65
N ALA A 30 -17.69 -13.31 -11.64
CA ALA A 30 -17.42 -14.74 -11.48
C ALA A 30 -15.96 -15.03 -11.09
N GLU A 31 -15.01 -14.12 -11.36
CA GLU A 31 -13.59 -14.29 -11.08
C GLU A 31 -13.14 -13.58 -9.79
N TRP A 32 -14.04 -12.79 -9.19
CA TRP A 32 -13.72 -11.92 -8.06
C TRP A 32 -13.06 -12.63 -6.88
N GLU A 33 -13.57 -13.83 -6.54
CA GLU A 33 -13.07 -14.65 -5.44
C GLU A 33 -12.13 -15.79 -5.89
N ILE A 34 -11.88 -15.92 -7.20
CA ILE A 34 -11.00 -16.98 -7.72
C ILE A 34 -9.54 -16.56 -7.58
N PRO A 35 -8.67 -17.37 -6.95
CA PRO A 35 -7.25 -17.08 -6.89
C PRO A 35 -6.63 -16.88 -8.28
N LEU A 36 -5.80 -15.86 -8.47
CA LEU A 36 -5.16 -15.55 -9.77
C LEU A 36 -4.22 -16.65 -10.26
N ALA A 37 -3.72 -17.50 -9.37
CA ALA A 37 -2.94 -18.71 -9.64
C ALA A 37 -2.88 -19.54 -8.35
N PRO A 38 -2.44 -20.82 -8.43
CA PRO A 38 -2.26 -21.67 -7.24
C PRO A 38 -1.39 -20.98 -6.18
N GLY A 39 -1.92 -20.84 -4.96
CA GLY A 39 -1.25 -20.20 -3.84
C GLY A 39 -1.13 -18.65 -3.94
N LYS A 40 -1.84 -18.03 -4.87
CA LYS A 40 -1.98 -16.58 -4.97
C LYS A 40 -3.32 -16.11 -4.41
N TRP A 41 -3.39 -14.86 -4.09
CA TRP A 41 -4.63 -14.21 -3.67
C TRP A 41 -5.59 -14.03 -4.84
N SER A 42 -6.88 -14.07 -4.53
CA SER A 42 -7.93 -13.64 -5.45
C SER A 42 -7.90 -12.10 -5.63
N PRO A 43 -8.56 -11.55 -6.66
CA PRO A 43 -8.77 -10.12 -6.79
C PRO A 43 -9.36 -9.49 -5.52
N ALA A 44 -10.38 -10.10 -4.94
CA ALA A 44 -11.00 -9.68 -3.69
C ALA A 44 -9.97 -9.58 -2.55
N GLN A 45 -9.17 -10.60 -2.37
CA GLN A 45 -8.12 -10.64 -1.35
C GLN A 45 -7.03 -9.58 -1.59
N GLN A 46 -6.71 -9.25 -2.84
CA GLN A 46 -5.77 -8.18 -3.14
C GLN A 46 -6.33 -6.80 -2.74
N VAL A 47 -7.61 -6.54 -3.02
CA VAL A 47 -8.27 -5.30 -2.60
C VAL A 47 -8.34 -5.21 -1.08
N GLU A 48 -8.70 -6.31 -0.41
CA GLU A 48 -8.73 -6.38 1.05
C GLU A 48 -7.34 -6.12 1.65
N HIS A 49 -6.28 -6.69 1.06
CA HIS A 49 -4.91 -6.40 1.48
C HIS A 49 -4.58 -4.91 1.41
N VAL A 50 -4.88 -4.26 0.29
CA VAL A 50 -4.61 -2.82 0.10
C VAL A 50 -5.42 -1.99 1.09
N ARG A 51 -6.69 -2.34 1.34
CA ARG A 51 -7.54 -1.71 2.36
C ARG A 51 -6.90 -1.80 3.74
N LEU A 52 -6.49 -3.00 4.16
CA LEU A 52 -5.86 -3.24 5.46
C LEU A 52 -4.54 -2.47 5.61
N VAL A 53 -3.73 -2.35 4.54
CA VAL A 53 -2.51 -1.53 4.56
C VAL A 53 -2.85 -0.07 4.85
N TYR A 54 -3.87 0.50 4.20
CA TYR A 54 -4.31 1.86 4.47
C TYR A 54 -4.87 2.03 5.88
N GLU A 55 -5.62 1.06 6.40
CA GLU A 55 -6.14 1.13 7.76
C GLU A 55 -5.04 1.11 8.83
N VAL A 56 -4.05 0.23 8.67
CA VAL A 56 -2.91 0.19 9.60
C VAL A 56 -2.12 1.49 9.54
N LEU A 57 -1.89 2.02 8.35
CA LEU A 57 -1.20 3.28 8.14
C LEU A 57 -1.99 4.46 8.74
N GLY A 58 -3.30 4.51 8.51
CA GLY A 58 -4.19 5.53 9.08
C GLY A 58 -4.19 5.48 10.60
N ARG A 59 -4.22 4.29 11.19
CA ARG A 59 -4.14 4.09 12.64
C ARG A 59 -2.83 4.62 13.22
N GLU A 60 -1.69 4.33 12.60
CA GLU A 60 -0.39 4.85 13.04
C GLU A 60 -0.33 6.38 12.93
N LEU A 61 -0.84 6.93 11.83
CA LEU A 61 -0.95 8.38 11.65
C LEU A 61 -1.87 9.04 12.70
N ALA A 62 -2.86 8.34 13.23
CA ALA A 62 -3.69 8.79 14.34
C ALA A 62 -3.04 8.59 15.74
N GLY A 63 -1.80 8.10 15.81
CA GLY A 63 -1.08 7.87 17.06
C GLY A 63 -1.24 6.45 17.63
N GLY A 64 -1.92 5.55 16.92
CA GLY A 64 -2.06 4.14 17.30
C GLY A 64 -0.92 3.28 16.79
N GLN A 65 -1.09 1.96 16.94
CA GLN A 65 -0.07 0.98 16.54
C GLN A 65 -0.04 0.82 15.01
N GLY A 66 1.14 0.99 14.43
CA GLY A 66 1.45 0.70 13.03
C GLY A 66 1.87 -0.75 12.78
N LEU A 67 2.55 -0.97 11.65
CA LEU A 67 3.09 -2.29 11.28
C LEU A 67 4.20 -2.72 12.23
N VAL A 68 4.25 -4.02 12.58
CA VAL A 68 5.30 -4.58 13.41
C VAL A 68 6.54 -4.89 12.57
N ILE A 69 7.70 -4.34 12.97
CA ILE A 69 8.98 -4.61 12.32
C ILE A 69 9.43 -6.01 12.69
N ARG A 70 9.62 -6.90 11.69
CA ARG A 70 10.02 -8.30 11.87
C ARG A 70 11.42 -8.60 11.34
N THR A 71 12.09 -7.61 10.76
CA THR A 71 13.48 -7.74 10.28
C THR A 71 14.47 -7.43 11.37
N LYS A 72 15.60 -8.19 11.42
CA LYS A 72 16.74 -7.84 12.27
C LYS A 72 17.29 -6.48 11.86
N TRP A 73 17.90 -5.74 12.79
CA TRP A 73 18.36 -4.38 12.54
C TRP A 73 19.32 -4.27 11.35
N TRP A 74 20.25 -5.22 11.17
CA TRP A 74 21.20 -5.23 10.07
C TRP A 74 20.53 -5.58 8.71
N GLN A 75 19.57 -6.53 8.71
CA GLN A 75 18.76 -6.82 7.51
C GLN A 75 18.00 -5.58 7.07
N ARG A 76 17.36 -4.89 8.04
CA ARG A 76 16.64 -3.66 7.79
C ARG A 76 17.54 -2.57 7.21
N ALA A 77 18.77 -2.41 7.73
CA ALA A 77 19.74 -1.46 7.20
C ALA A 77 20.07 -1.77 5.73
N VAL A 78 20.39 -3.02 5.40
CA VAL A 78 20.68 -3.43 4.02
C VAL A 78 19.47 -3.19 3.12
N LEU A 79 18.29 -3.64 3.52
CA LEU A 79 17.06 -3.49 2.73
C LEU A 79 16.70 -2.01 2.51
N ARG A 80 16.85 -1.18 3.56
CA ARG A 80 16.57 0.25 3.50
C ARG A 80 17.52 1.01 2.58
N PHE A 81 18.83 0.70 2.62
CA PHE A 81 19.84 1.46 1.87
C PHE A 81 20.12 0.90 0.48
N LYS A 82 19.91 -0.40 0.25
CA LYS A 82 20.20 -1.04 -1.05
C LYS A 82 18.94 -1.31 -1.88
N ILE A 83 17.83 -1.69 -1.25
CA ILE A 83 16.62 -2.15 -1.96
C ILE A 83 15.58 -1.04 -2.09
N LEU A 84 15.28 -0.32 -1.00
CA LEU A 84 14.25 0.72 -1.01
C LEU A 84 14.49 1.82 -2.08
N PRO A 85 15.72 2.37 -2.27
CA PRO A 85 15.94 3.37 -3.31
C PRO A 85 15.61 2.85 -4.71
N GLY A 86 15.95 1.61 -5.01
CA GLY A 86 15.60 0.97 -6.28
C GLY A 86 14.09 0.82 -6.47
N ILE A 87 13.36 0.42 -5.42
CA ILE A 87 11.89 0.34 -5.46
C ILE A 87 11.28 1.71 -5.77
N LEU A 88 11.74 2.76 -5.05
CA LEU A 88 11.21 4.12 -5.22
C LEU A 88 11.58 4.74 -6.58
N ALA A 89 12.74 4.38 -7.14
CA ALA A 89 13.21 4.90 -8.43
C ALA A 89 12.55 4.17 -9.63
N HIS A 90 12.42 2.84 -9.55
CA HIS A 90 11.97 2.02 -10.68
C HIS A 90 10.49 1.60 -10.59
N GLY A 91 9.81 1.87 -9.50
CA GLY A 91 8.39 1.53 -9.32
C GLY A 91 8.11 0.01 -9.32
N LYS A 92 9.08 -0.80 -8.88
CA LYS A 92 8.96 -2.26 -8.89
C LYS A 92 9.24 -2.86 -7.51
N ILE A 93 8.26 -3.57 -6.96
CA ILE A 93 8.43 -4.38 -5.74
C ILE A 93 8.95 -5.76 -6.18
N PRO A 94 9.98 -6.32 -5.51
CA PRO A 94 10.48 -7.65 -5.82
C PRO A 94 9.37 -8.70 -5.71
N ALA A 95 9.37 -9.67 -6.64
CA ALA A 95 8.48 -10.82 -6.56
C ALA A 95 8.70 -11.56 -5.22
N ARG A 96 7.61 -12.04 -4.61
CA ARG A 96 7.60 -12.75 -3.32
C ARG A 96 7.92 -11.89 -2.09
N ALA A 97 7.83 -10.56 -2.16
CA ALA A 97 7.86 -9.75 -0.95
C ALA A 97 6.71 -10.17 -0.02
N PRO A 98 6.99 -10.55 1.24
CA PRO A 98 5.94 -11.03 2.14
C PRO A 98 5.04 -9.88 2.57
N ALA A 99 3.73 -10.11 2.60
CA ALA A 99 2.79 -9.18 3.21
C ALA A 99 2.91 -9.19 4.73
N PRO A 100 2.77 -8.04 5.40
CA PRO A 100 2.73 -7.97 6.86
C PRO A 100 1.51 -8.74 7.37
N ARG A 101 1.63 -9.33 8.58
CA ARG A 101 0.51 -10.10 9.18
C ARG A 101 -0.72 -9.23 9.39
N GLU A 102 -0.50 -7.97 9.75
CA GLU A 102 -1.52 -6.97 10.04
C GLU A 102 -2.35 -6.56 8.81
N ALA A 103 -1.85 -6.88 7.61
CA ALA A 103 -2.52 -6.60 6.35
C ALA A 103 -2.71 -7.87 5.50
N ARG A 104 -2.73 -9.06 6.10
CA ARG A 104 -3.11 -10.29 5.39
C ARG A 104 -4.62 -10.35 5.27
N PRO A 105 -5.14 -10.55 4.05
CA PRO A 105 -6.58 -10.69 3.84
C PRO A 105 -7.08 -11.99 4.47
N GLY A 106 -8.35 -11.97 4.88
CA GLY A 106 -9.09 -13.16 5.27
C GLY A 106 -9.42 -14.06 4.08
N SER A 107 -10.22 -15.10 4.35
CA SER A 107 -10.68 -16.04 3.33
C SER A 107 -11.89 -15.53 2.51
N GLY A 108 -12.52 -14.43 2.93
CA GLY A 108 -13.77 -13.94 2.34
C GLY A 108 -15.01 -14.68 2.88
N PRO A 109 -16.15 -14.63 2.20
CA PRO A 109 -16.37 -13.87 0.96
C PRO A 109 -16.30 -12.35 1.16
N PHE A 110 -15.96 -11.62 0.07
CA PHE A 110 -15.92 -10.15 0.08
C PHE A 110 -16.87 -9.57 -0.95
N GLU A 111 -17.84 -8.78 -0.52
CA GLU A 111 -18.71 -8.03 -1.41
C GLU A 111 -17.92 -6.94 -2.14
N ARG A 112 -17.96 -6.95 -3.48
CA ARG A 112 -17.07 -6.12 -4.30
C ARG A 112 -17.26 -4.63 -4.08
N GLU A 113 -18.43 -4.09 -4.29
CA GLU A 113 -18.65 -2.63 -4.21
C GLU A 113 -18.44 -2.06 -2.79
N PRO A 114 -18.91 -2.69 -1.72
CA PRO A 114 -18.58 -2.29 -0.36
C PRO A 114 -17.06 -2.31 -0.09
N LEU A 115 -16.34 -3.33 -0.55
CA LEU A 115 -14.90 -3.43 -0.34
C LEU A 115 -14.12 -2.36 -1.11
N LEU A 116 -14.50 -2.10 -2.37
CA LEU A 116 -13.89 -1.03 -3.17
C LEU A 116 -14.14 0.35 -2.54
N ALA A 117 -15.36 0.61 -2.08
CA ALA A 117 -15.73 1.86 -1.40
C ALA A 117 -14.94 2.04 -0.09
N ALA A 118 -14.83 0.99 0.73
CA ALA A 118 -14.05 1.01 1.97
C ALA A 118 -12.56 1.25 1.69
N THR A 119 -12.00 0.65 0.63
CA THR A 119 -10.59 0.85 0.23
C THR A 119 -10.34 2.30 -0.21
N LEU A 120 -11.25 2.88 -1.00
CA LEU A 120 -11.17 4.29 -1.40
C LEU A 120 -11.24 5.21 -0.18
N ALA A 121 -12.17 4.97 0.72
CA ALA A 121 -12.33 5.76 1.94
C ALA A 121 -11.09 5.70 2.84
N ALA A 122 -10.52 4.51 3.06
CA ALA A 122 -9.31 4.33 3.85
C ALA A 122 -8.10 5.04 3.21
N GLY A 123 -7.92 4.91 1.89
CA GLY A 123 -6.86 5.60 1.16
C GLY A 123 -6.99 7.11 1.20
N THR A 124 -8.21 7.64 1.04
CA THR A 124 -8.48 9.09 1.14
C THR A 124 -8.22 9.62 2.54
N ALA A 125 -8.62 8.90 3.58
CA ALA A 125 -8.34 9.27 4.96
C ALA A 125 -6.82 9.34 5.24
N VAL A 126 -6.06 8.35 4.77
CA VAL A 126 -4.59 8.35 4.89
C VAL A 126 -3.97 9.54 4.15
N GLN A 127 -4.41 9.85 2.94
CA GLN A 127 -3.91 11.00 2.19
C GLN A 127 -4.13 12.32 2.94
N ARG A 128 -5.31 12.51 3.54
CA ARG A 128 -5.61 13.66 4.39
C ARG A 128 -4.64 13.73 5.57
N SER A 129 -4.49 12.65 6.33
CA SER A 129 -3.60 12.61 7.50
C SER A 129 -2.14 12.83 7.14
N LEU A 130 -1.67 12.33 5.99
CA LEU A 130 -0.32 12.60 5.48
C LEU A 130 -0.14 14.09 5.13
N HIS A 131 -1.15 14.71 4.51
CA HIS A 131 -1.11 16.14 4.18
C HIS A 131 -1.10 17.03 5.44
N GLU A 132 -1.91 16.72 6.43
CA GLU A 132 -1.96 17.45 7.70
C GLU A 132 -0.63 17.38 8.45
N ARG A 133 0.12 16.29 8.31
CA ARG A 133 1.39 16.06 9.01
C ARG A 133 2.64 16.37 8.18
N LYS A 134 2.50 16.86 6.94
CA LYS A 134 3.62 17.05 6.02
C LYS A 134 4.76 17.92 6.55
N ASP A 135 4.41 18.91 7.37
CA ASP A 135 5.36 19.88 7.97
C ASP A 135 5.75 19.51 9.41
N THR A 136 5.30 18.38 9.94
CA THR A 136 5.65 17.91 11.29
C THR A 136 7.09 17.37 11.29
N PRO A 137 8.01 17.98 12.08
CA PRO A 137 9.39 17.52 12.15
C PRO A 137 9.49 16.06 12.60
N GLY A 138 10.27 15.24 11.89
CA GLY A 138 10.49 13.85 12.22
C GLY A 138 9.29 12.93 11.98
N ALA A 139 8.21 13.43 11.36
CA ALA A 139 7.06 12.60 11.01
C ALA A 139 7.48 11.44 10.09
N ALA A 140 7.14 10.25 10.50
CA ALA A 140 7.48 9.02 9.81
C ALA A 140 6.49 7.92 10.20
N VAL A 141 6.30 6.95 9.33
CA VAL A 141 5.47 5.76 9.56
C VAL A 141 6.28 4.48 9.42
N THR A 142 5.79 3.41 10.03
CA THR A 142 6.50 2.14 10.10
C THR A 142 6.17 1.24 8.92
N HIS A 143 7.20 0.81 8.20
CA HIS A 143 7.11 -0.28 7.23
C HIS A 143 7.74 -1.54 7.82
N HIS A 144 7.05 -2.69 7.76
CA HIS A 144 7.45 -3.93 8.43
C HIS A 144 8.84 -4.47 8.02
N ILE A 145 9.32 -4.11 6.82
CA ILE A 145 10.64 -4.51 6.29
C ILE A 145 11.67 -3.41 6.45
N PHE A 146 11.32 -2.18 6.07
CA PHE A 146 12.28 -1.05 5.98
C PHE A 146 12.37 -0.21 7.26
N GLY A 147 11.51 -0.48 8.25
CA GLY A 147 11.42 0.35 9.45
C GLY A 147 10.74 1.70 9.18
N ARG A 148 11.14 2.75 9.88
CA ARG A 148 10.51 4.06 9.75
C ARG A 148 10.83 4.71 8.41
N LEU A 149 9.80 5.04 7.64
CA LEU A 149 9.87 5.79 6.39
C LEU A 149 9.37 7.21 6.62
N THR A 150 10.06 8.19 6.03
CA THR A 150 9.57 9.58 6.03
C THR A 150 8.27 9.68 5.25
N LEU A 151 7.48 10.74 5.48
CA LEU A 151 6.21 10.93 4.77
C LEU A 151 6.40 10.94 3.23
N PRO A 152 7.42 11.63 2.65
CA PRO A 152 7.68 11.53 1.22
C PRO A 152 7.99 10.11 0.74
N GLN A 153 8.72 9.31 1.52
CA GLN A 153 9.03 7.94 1.17
C GLN A 153 7.77 7.06 1.18
N ILE A 154 6.89 7.23 2.18
CA ILE A 154 5.67 6.42 2.26
C ILE A 154 4.65 6.78 1.17
N VAL A 155 4.53 8.05 0.78
CA VAL A 155 3.69 8.47 -0.34
C VAL A 155 4.17 7.82 -1.65
N ARG A 156 5.48 7.91 -1.94
CA ARG A 156 6.07 7.27 -3.13
C ARG A 156 5.95 5.75 -3.09
N PHE A 157 6.18 5.15 -1.91
CA PHE A 157 6.02 3.70 -1.74
C PHE A 157 4.57 3.26 -1.93
N GLY A 158 3.60 4.01 -1.41
CA GLY A 158 2.17 3.74 -1.61
C GLY A 158 1.77 3.76 -3.09
N THR A 159 2.30 4.72 -3.87
CA THR A 159 2.12 4.73 -5.33
C THR A 159 2.63 3.44 -5.98
N VAL A 160 3.86 3.04 -5.64
CA VAL A 160 4.48 1.81 -6.18
C VAL A 160 3.71 0.56 -5.76
N HIS A 161 3.18 0.54 -4.54
CA HIS A 161 2.40 -0.57 -3.99
C HIS A 161 1.05 -0.72 -4.72
N ASN A 162 0.32 0.37 -4.92
CA ASN A 162 -0.93 0.35 -5.71
C ASN A 162 -0.67 -0.12 -7.15
N ASP A 163 0.34 0.45 -7.81
CA ASP A 163 0.70 0.06 -9.18
C ASP A 163 1.19 -1.39 -9.27
N HIS A 164 1.81 -1.92 -8.21
CA HIS A 164 2.19 -3.34 -8.14
C HIS A 164 0.95 -4.24 -8.16
N HIS A 165 -0.06 -3.94 -7.34
CA HIS A 165 -1.30 -4.70 -7.31
C HIS A 165 -2.16 -4.49 -8.55
N THR A 166 -2.18 -3.29 -9.13
CA THR A 166 -2.81 -3.04 -10.45
C THR A 166 -2.27 -4.00 -11.50
N ARG A 167 -0.93 -4.11 -11.61
CA ARG A 167 -0.29 -5.05 -12.55
C ARG A 167 -0.58 -6.52 -12.26
N GLN A 168 -0.85 -6.89 -11.03
CA GLN A 168 -1.25 -8.27 -10.68
C GLN A 168 -2.67 -8.56 -11.16
N LEU A 169 -3.61 -7.63 -10.97
CA LEU A 169 -4.99 -7.76 -11.45
C LEU A 169 -5.10 -7.79 -12.98
N GLN A 170 -4.23 -7.08 -13.69
CA GLN A 170 -4.23 -7.01 -15.16
C GLN A 170 -3.59 -8.20 -15.87
N ARG A 171 -2.97 -9.11 -15.13
CA ARG A 171 -2.32 -10.33 -15.67
C ARG A 171 -3.16 -11.59 -15.49
N SER A 172 -4.33 -11.44 -14.95
CA SER A 172 -5.33 -12.51 -14.76
C SER A 172 -6.11 -12.80 -16.03
#